data_38a858566464920ca0703e06bf242174
#
_entry.id   38a858566464920ca0703e06bf242174
#
_cell.length_a   1.000
_cell.length_b   1.000
_cell.length_c   1.000
_cell.angle_alpha   90.00
_cell.angle_beta   90.00
_cell.angle_gamma   90.00
#
_symmetry.space_group_name_H-M   'P 1'
#
loop_
_entity.id
_entity.type
_entity.pdbx_description
1 polymer ?
#
loop_
_entity_poly.entity_id
_entity_poly.type
_entity_poly.pdbx_seq_one_letter_code
_entity_poly.pdbx_strand_id
1 'polypeptide(L)'
;FAGAAAEKNNVTYSAEVRTMGNVTDYDRPFKVEIDKEMSTGIQGVHFDTNLDTLKIKAGKSNAYVRITFYRTPDLLDSTLTVVLHLIENEHFNARIDEYKKTNQWNSSSENLDGTRYTFKFNEQYSEPTYWSWFGEGFLGPWTPQKYIVVNSVMGWTVNDWSQAGQAGAKVSYGRLGF
;
A
#
# COMPACT_ATOMS: atom_id res chain seq x y z
N PHE A 1 -5.36 0.49 -6.11
CA PHE A 1 -6.47 -0.26 -6.74
C PHE A 1 -6.17 -0.70 -8.19
N ALA A 2 -5.14 -0.16 -8.84
CA ALA A 2 -4.79 -0.55 -10.21
C ALA A 2 -4.65 -2.07 -10.34
N GLY A 3 -5.36 -2.67 -11.33
CA GLY A 3 -5.42 -4.11 -11.54
C GLY A 3 -6.34 -4.90 -10.60
N ALA A 4 -7.01 -4.24 -9.65
CA ALA A 4 -8.08 -4.89 -8.89
C ALA A 4 -9.34 -5.03 -9.74
N ALA A 5 -10.13 -6.09 -9.47
CA ALA A 5 -11.41 -6.28 -10.14
C ALA A 5 -12.33 -5.05 -9.98
N ALA A 6 -13.14 -4.76 -11.01
CA ALA A 6 -13.98 -3.55 -11.03
C ALA A 6 -14.98 -3.47 -9.86
N GLU A 7 -15.44 -4.62 -9.38
CA GLU A 7 -16.33 -4.74 -8.23
C GLU A 7 -15.65 -4.49 -6.88
N LYS A 8 -14.32 -4.45 -6.82
CA LYS A 8 -13.57 -4.20 -5.58
C LYS A 8 -13.49 -2.71 -5.30
N ASN A 9 -14.46 -2.21 -4.53
CA ASN A 9 -14.59 -0.79 -4.21
C ASN A 9 -13.84 -0.34 -2.96
N ASN A 10 -13.31 -1.28 -2.17
CA ASN A 10 -12.51 -0.97 -0.98
C ASN A 10 -11.43 -2.00 -0.71
N VAL A 11 -10.42 -1.59 0.07
CA VAL A 11 -9.33 -2.44 0.55
C VAL A 11 -9.01 -2.05 1.98
N THR A 12 -8.92 -3.04 2.88
CA THR A 12 -8.53 -2.81 4.27
C THR A 12 -7.08 -3.24 4.48
N TYR A 13 -6.31 -2.36 5.08
CA TYR A 13 -4.95 -2.60 5.54
C TYR A 13 -4.86 -2.50 7.06
N SER A 14 -3.78 -3.06 7.61
CA SER A 14 -3.49 -3.01 9.04
C SER A 14 -2.07 -2.51 9.24
N ALA A 15 -1.93 -1.38 9.94
CA ALA A 15 -0.64 -0.90 10.42
C ALA A 15 -0.36 -1.55 11.78
N GLU A 16 0.79 -2.21 11.91
CA GLU A 16 1.20 -2.80 13.18
C GLU A 16 1.85 -1.72 14.06
N VAL A 17 1.38 -1.63 15.30
CA VAL A 17 1.99 -0.85 16.37
C VAL A 17 2.66 -1.80 17.33
N ARG A 18 3.95 -1.63 17.57
CA ARG A 18 4.75 -2.43 18.51
C ARG A 18 5.27 -1.57 19.65
N THR A 19 5.25 -2.14 20.86
CA THR A 19 5.92 -1.52 22.00
C THR A 19 7.32 -2.05 22.18
N MET A 20 8.21 -1.21 22.65
CA MET A 20 9.48 -1.59 23.23
C MET A 20 9.31 -1.75 24.75
N GLY A 21 9.97 -2.74 25.33
CA GLY A 21 9.90 -3.02 26.76
C GLY A 21 9.04 -4.23 27.12
N ASN A 22 8.77 -4.38 28.41
CA ASN A 22 8.11 -5.56 28.94
C ASN A 22 6.62 -5.58 28.61
N VAL A 23 6.10 -6.78 28.40
CA VAL A 23 4.65 -7.02 28.34
C VAL A 23 4.05 -6.85 29.75
N THR A 24 2.81 -6.38 29.79
CA THR A 24 2.05 -6.19 31.02
C THR A 24 0.91 -7.20 31.10
N ASP A 25 0.38 -7.44 32.27
CA ASP A 25 -0.76 -8.32 32.57
C ASP A 25 -2.12 -7.59 32.47
N TYR A 26 -2.11 -6.32 32.01
CA TYR A 26 -3.31 -5.51 31.78
C TYR A 26 -3.29 -4.87 30.40
N ASP A 27 -4.47 -4.49 29.90
CA ASP A 27 -4.67 -3.79 28.64
C ASP A 27 -4.12 -2.35 28.74
N ARG A 28 -3.37 -1.91 27.73
CA ARG A 28 -2.81 -0.55 27.64
C ARG A 28 -3.40 0.19 26.46
N PRO A 29 -4.27 1.18 26.68
CA PRO A 29 -4.74 2.05 25.61
C PRO A 29 -3.59 2.84 24.99
N PHE A 30 -3.62 2.99 23.66
CA PHE A 30 -2.72 3.91 22.95
C PHE A 30 -3.54 4.81 22.03
N LYS A 31 -2.98 5.97 21.71
CA LYS A 31 -3.66 6.98 20.91
C LYS A 31 -2.98 7.13 19.56
N VAL A 32 -3.79 7.17 18.50
CA VAL A 32 -3.37 7.47 17.12
C VAL A 32 -4.27 8.58 16.61
N GLU A 33 -3.69 9.51 15.88
CA GLU A 33 -4.41 10.57 15.17
C GLU A 33 -4.05 10.55 13.70
N ILE A 34 -4.92 11.12 12.86
CA ILE A 34 -4.61 11.43 11.47
C ILE A 34 -3.83 12.75 11.45
N ASP A 35 -2.61 12.71 10.94
CA ASP A 35 -1.84 13.93 10.68
C ASP A 35 -2.45 14.66 9.47
N LYS A 36 -3.24 15.69 9.75
CA LYS A 36 -3.99 16.43 8.73
C LYS A 36 -3.11 17.31 7.83
N GLU A 37 -1.92 17.70 8.31
CA GLU A 37 -0.99 18.51 7.52
C GLU A 37 -0.26 17.67 6.47
N MET A 38 0.01 16.40 6.80
CA MET A 38 0.69 15.47 5.93
C MET A 38 -0.24 14.55 5.12
N SER A 39 -1.55 14.58 5.42
CA SER A 39 -2.55 13.74 4.74
C SER A 39 -3.30 14.53 3.69
N THR A 40 -3.42 13.97 2.49
CA THR A 40 -4.24 14.51 1.40
C THR A 40 -5.57 13.77 1.24
N GLY A 41 -5.65 12.53 1.76
CA GLY A 41 -6.89 11.76 1.80
C GLY A 41 -7.89 12.35 2.80
N ILE A 42 -9.18 12.28 2.49
CA ILE A 42 -10.28 12.79 3.31
C ILE A 42 -11.00 11.61 3.94
N GLN A 43 -11.11 11.60 5.27
CA GLN A 43 -11.86 10.57 6.00
C GLN A 43 -13.35 10.62 5.66
N GLY A 44 -13.98 9.46 5.50
CA GLY A 44 -15.37 9.33 5.05
C GLY A 44 -15.55 9.40 3.53
N VAL A 45 -14.52 9.82 2.78
CA VAL A 45 -14.52 9.86 1.30
C VAL A 45 -13.52 8.85 0.74
N HIS A 46 -12.25 9.00 1.06
CA HIS A 46 -11.15 8.21 0.52
C HIS A 46 -10.73 7.05 1.43
N PHE A 47 -10.97 7.19 2.72
CA PHE A 47 -10.69 6.16 3.71
C PHE A 47 -11.58 6.27 4.93
N ASP A 48 -11.62 5.20 5.71
CA ASP A 48 -12.20 5.21 7.05
C ASP A 48 -11.35 4.37 8.02
N THR A 49 -11.37 4.76 9.29
CA THR A 49 -10.64 4.09 10.37
C THR A 49 -11.32 4.35 11.70
N ASN A 50 -11.26 3.38 12.62
CA ASN A 50 -11.70 3.56 13.99
C ASN A 50 -10.47 3.66 14.90
N LEU A 51 -10.27 4.83 15.48
CA LEU A 51 -9.14 5.14 16.35
C LEU A 51 -9.53 5.24 17.85
N ASP A 52 -10.81 5.07 18.19
CA ASP A 52 -11.31 5.36 19.54
C ASP A 52 -11.01 4.27 20.58
N THR A 53 -10.80 3.03 20.13
CA THR A 53 -10.70 1.86 21.03
C THR A 53 -9.40 1.09 20.89
N LEU A 54 -8.34 1.80 20.53
CA LEU A 54 -7.03 1.20 20.30
C LEU A 54 -6.36 0.83 21.64
N LYS A 55 -5.93 -0.44 21.74
CA LYS A 55 -5.20 -0.92 22.92
C LYS A 55 -4.30 -2.10 22.57
N ILE A 56 -3.19 -2.19 23.27
CA ILE A 56 -2.37 -3.39 23.35
C ILE A 56 -2.90 -4.24 24.48
N LYS A 57 -3.37 -5.43 24.17
CA LYS A 57 -3.96 -6.35 25.15
C LYS A 57 -2.91 -6.87 26.13
N ALA A 58 -3.37 -7.25 27.31
CA ALA A 58 -2.58 -7.97 28.30
C ALA A 58 -1.81 -9.13 27.65
N GLY A 59 -0.55 -9.31 28.01
CA GLY A 59 0.33 -10.35 27.47
C GLY A 59 0.77 -10.13 26.03
N LYS A 60 0.49 -8.97 25.41
CA LYS A 60 0.91 -8.65 24.03
C LYS A 60 1.85 -7.46 24.01
N SER A 61 2.72 -7.46 22.98
CA SER A 61 3.63 -6.35 22.66
C SER A 61 3.23 -5.59 21.41
N ASN A 62 2.13 -5.98 20.75
CA ASN A 62 1.68 -5.36 19.50
C ASN A 62 0.15 -5.24 19.43
N ALA A 63 -0.29 -4.34 18.57
CA ALA A 63 -1.67 -4.18 18.14
C ALA A 63 -1.71 -3.72 16.69
N TYR A 64 -2.92 -3.66 16.11
CA TYR A 64 -3.12 -3.26 14.71
C TYR A 64 -4.12 -2.12 14.61
N VAL A 65 -3.74 -1.08 13.88
CA VAL A 65 -4.64 -0.03 13.43
C VAL A 65 -5.16 -0.40 12.05
N ARG A 66 -6.48 -0.57 11.92
CA ARG A 66 -7.12 -0.91 10.65
C ARG A 66 -7.58 0.36 9.95
N ILE A 67 -7.31 0.43 8.66
CA ILE A 67 -7.75 1.50 7.78
C ILE A 67 -8.33 0.89 6.51
N THR A 68 -9.50 1.34 6.12
CA THR A 68 -10.17 0.91 4.89
C THR A 68 -10.09 2.05 3.89
N PHE A 69 -9.50 1.82 2.74
CA PHE A 69 -9.44 2.76 1.63
C PHE A 69 -10.56 2.49 0.66
N TYR A 70 -11.16 3.53 0.13
CA TYR A 70 -12.23 3.49 -0.86
C TYR A 70 -11.70 3.86 -2.24
N ARG A 71 -12.27 3.21 -3.25
CA ARG A 71 -11.99 3.50 -4.64
C ARG A 71 -12.78 4.74 -5.05
N THR A 72 -12.09 5.81 -5.39
CA THR A 72 -12.68 7.07 -5.82
C THR A 72 -12.12 7.49 -7.18
N PRO A 73 -12.88 8.21 -8.03
CA PRO A 73 -12.45 8.55 -9.39
C PRO A 73 -11.15 9.35 -9.48
N ASP A 74 -10.86 10.20 -8.50
CA ASP A 74 -9.66 11.03 -8.44
C ASP A 74 -8.35 10.23 -8.22
N LEU A 75 -8.45 8.97 -7.76
CA LEU A 75 -7.30 8.07 -7.65
C LEU A 75 -6.71 7.66 -9.01
N LEU A 76 -7.45 7.85 -10.10
CA LEU A 76 -6.95 7.61 -11.46
C LEU A 76 -5.84 8.61 -11.84
N ASP A 77 -5.97 9.84 -11.37
CA ASP A 77 -5.08 10.95 -11.72
C ASP A 77 -4.18 11.41 -10.56
N SER A 78 -4.51 10.99 -9.33
CA SER A 78 -3.85 11.44 -8.11
C SER A 78 -3.37 10.29 -7.24
N THR A 79 -2.25 10.52 -6.54
CA THR A 79 -1.83 9.68 -5.41
C THR A 79 -2.18 10.38 -4.12
N LEU A 80 -3.03 9.77 -3.33
CA LEU A 80 -3.41 10.28 -2.03
C LEU A 80 -2.53 9.69 -0.92
N THR A 81 -2.38 10.46 0.14
CA THR A 81 -1.57 10.09 1.31
C THR A 81 -2.43 10.15 2.56
N VAL A 82 -2.28 9.18 3.45
CA VAL A 82 -2.81 9.21 4.81
C VAL A 82 -1.69 8.88 5.78
N VAL A 83 -1.49 9.75 6.74
CA VAL A 83 -0.46 9.61 7.77
C VAL A 83 -1.11 9.39 9.12
N LEU A 84 -0.83 8.23 9.72
CA LEU A 84 -1.17 7.93 11.10
C LEU A 84 -0.02 8.41 11.99
N HIS A 85 -0.33 9.11 13.08
CA HIS A 85 0.62 9.59 14.05
C HIS A 85 0.28 9.04 15.44
N LEU A 86 1.25 8.36 16.07
CA LEU A 86 1.17 7.88 17.44
C LEU A 86 1.34 9.06 18.41
N ILE A 87 0.39 9.23 19.30
CA ILE A 87 0.40 10.29 20.31
C ILE A 87 0.79 9.71 21.66
N GLU A 88 1.70 10.39 22.34
CA GLU A 88 2.13 10.06 23.71
C GLU A 88 0.93 10.08 24.68
N ASN A 89 0.91 9.12 25.59
CA ASN A 89 -0.07 9.06 26.67
C ASN A 89 0.56 8.50 27.97
N GLU A 90 -0.24 8.29 29.00
CA GLU A 90 0.22 7.77 30.30
C GLU A 90 0.85 6.37 30.25
N HIS A 91 0.55 5.57 29.21
CA HIS A 91 1.05 4.22 29.05
C HIS A 91 2.24 4.13 28.09
N PHE A 92 2.36 5.07 27.17
CA PHE A 92 3.34 5.02 26.09
C PHE A 92 3.97 6.37 25.81
N ASN A 93 5.29 6.34 25.72
CA ASN A 93 6.10 7.46 25.31
C ASN A 93 6.44 7.33 23.82
N ALA A 94 5.96 8.25 23.00
CA ALA A 94 6.16 8.26 21.56
C ALA A 94 7.45 9.04 21.18
N ARG A 95 8.62 8.59 21.68
CA ARG A 95 9.92 9.27 21.48
C ARG A 95 10.83 8.63 20.44
N ILE A 96 10.35 7.66 19.67
CA ILE A 96 11.13 7.08 18.59
C ILE A 96 10.81 7.87 17.32
N ASP A 97 11.26 9.10 17.28
CA ASP A 97 11.13 10.03 16.19
C ASP A 97 12.07 9.69 15.01
N GLU A 98 13.18 9.00 15.29
CA GLU A 98 14.07 8.52 14.24
C GLU A 98 14.46 7.06 14.43
N TYR A 99 14.31 6.23 13.39
CA TYR A 99 14.97 4.94 13.30
C TYR A 99 15.50 4.68 11.89
N LYS A 100 16.63 3.98 11.82
CA LYS A 100 17.30 3.68 10.56
C LYS A 100 16.84 2.33 10.02
N LYS A 101 16.10 2.37 8.92
CA LYS A 101 15.78 1.16 8.15
C LYS A 101 16.88 0.93 7.11
N THR A 102 17.60 -0.19 7.25
CA THR A 102 18.64 -0.58 6.30
C THR A 102 18.11 -1.65 5.36
N ASN A 103 18.26 -1.41 4.06
CA ASN A 103 17.96 -2.43 3.06
C ASN A 103 19.16 -3.39 2.96
N GLN A 104 18.92 -4.67 3.23
CA GLN A 104 19.98 -5.72 3.23
C GLN A 104 20.57 -6.00 1.84
N TRP A 105 19.85 -5.63 0.77
CA TRP A 105 20.24 -5.98 -0.60
C TRP A 105 21.10 -4.92 -1.29
N ASN A 106 20.93 -3.65 -0.96
CA ASN A 106 21.63 -2.54 -1.63
C ASN A 106 22.33 -1.57 -0.67
N SER A 107 22.44 -1.91 0.60
CA SER A 107 23.08 -1.09 1.65
C SER A 107 22.51 0.33 1.78
N SER A 108 21.36 0.62 1.14
CA SER A 108 20.67 1.89 1.33
C SER A 108 20.05 1.95 2.72
N SER A 109 20.02 3.12 3.31
CA SER A 109 19.38 3.34 4.59
C SER A 109 18.47 4.57 4.51
N GLU A 110 17.32 4.46 5.15
CA GLU A 110 16.33 5.53 5.26
C GLU A 110 16.07 5.80 6.74
N ASN A 111 16.13 7.08 7.12
CA ASN A 111 15.69 7.49 8.45
C ASN A 111 14.17 7.64 8.41
N LEU A 112 13.48 6.92 9.26
CA LEU A 112 12.03 6.93 9.37
C LEU A 112 11.63 7.45 10.74
N ASP A 113 10.53 8.18 10.79
CA ASP A 113 9.86 8.51 12.04
C ASP A 113 9.06 7.28 12.52
N GLY A 114 9.48 6.72 13.63
CA GLY A 114 8.84 5.53 14.21
C GLY A 114 7.47 5.81 14.84
N THR A 115 7.10 7.09 14.98
CA THR A 115 5.78 7.52 15.49
C THR A 115 4.75 7.71 14.38
N ARG A 116 5.18 7.72 13.10
CA ARG A 116 4.33 7.93 11.95
C ARG A 116 4.31 6.73 11.01
N TYR A 117 3.13 6.45 10.46
CA TYR A 117 2.95 5.46 9.41
C TYR A 117 2.23 6.09 8.23
N THR A 118 2.88 6.10 7.06
CA THR A 118 2.38 6.73 5.85
C THR A 118 1.83 5.69 4.88
N PHE A 119 0.55 5.81 4.55
CA PHE A 119 -0.07 5.11 3.43
C PHE A 119 -0.08 6.02 2.20
N LYS A 120 0.33 5.47 1.07
CA LYS A 120 0.14 6.09 -0.25
C LYS A 120 -0.72 5.17 -1.10
N PHE A 121 -1.75 5.70 -1.71
CA PHE A 121 -2.69 4.91 -2.49
C PHE A 121 -3.19 5.68 -3.71
N ASN A 122 -3.36 4.95 -4.80
CA ASN A 122 -3.85 5.46 -6.07
C ASN A 122 -4.49 4.33 -6.87
N GLU A 123 -5.00 4.66 -8.06
CA GLU A 123 -5.46 3.72 -9.07
C GLU A 123 -4.68 3.90 -10.39
N GLN A 124 -3.52 4.51 -10.33
CA GLN A 124 -2.68 4.73 -11.49
C GLN A 124 -2.01 3.43 -11.93
N TYR A 125 -2.13 3.13 -13.21
CA TYR A 125 -1.39 2.03 -13.81
C TYR A 125 0.05 2.49 -14.09
N SER A 126 1.01 1.66 -13.71
CA SER A 126 2.42 1.83 -14.06
C SER A 126 2.84 0.81 -15.11
N GLU A 127 3.84 1.15 -15.90
CA GLU A 127 4.42 0.22 -16.85
C GLU A 127 4.92 -1.04 -16.13
N PRO A 128 4.46 -2.23 -16.54
CA PRO A 128 4.97 -3.47 -15.97
C PRO A 128 6.43 -3.69 -16.35
N THR A 129 7.19 -4.31 -15.45
CA THR A 129 8.64 -4.53 -15.60
C THR A 129 9.03 -5.15 -16.95
N TYR A 130 8.22 -6.05 -17.47
CA TYR A 130 8.53 -6.76 -18.70
C TYR A 130 7.77 -6.28 -19.93
N TRP A 131 7.08 -5.13 -19.87
CA TRP A 131 6.43 -4.55 -21.06
C TRP A 131 7.47 -4.16 -22.11
N SER A 132 8.50 -3.41 -21.74
CA SER A 132 9.58 -2.98 -22.64
C SER A 132 10.36 -4.16 -23.25
N TRP A 133 10.43 -5.30 -22.56
CA TRP A 133 11.17 -6.47 -23.04
C TRP A 133 10.36 -7.34 -24.01
N PHE A 134 9.08 -7.53 -23.76
CA PHE A 134 8.25 -8.47 -24.52
C PHE A 134 7.02 -7.82 -25.18
N GLY A 135 6.48 -6.76 -24.61
CA GLY A 135 5.28 -6.11 -25.09
C GLY A 135 5.56 -5.04 -26.15
N GLU A 136 6.58 -4.23 -25.95
CA GLU A 136 6.83 -3.04 -26.77
C GLU A 136 7.07 -3.37 -28.24
N GLY A 137 7.77 -4.46 -28.54
CA GLY A 137 8.04 -4.89 -29.91
C GLY A 137 6.78 -5.23 -30.74
N PHE A 138 5.65 -5.57 -30.09
CA PHE A 138 4.41 -5.96 -30.74
C PHE A 138 3.28 -4.96 -30.52
N LEU A 139 3.24 -4.36 -29.34
CA LEU A 139 2.16 -3.49 -28.89
C LEU A 139 2.56 -2.01 -28.95
N GLY A 140 3.86 -1.74 -29.20
CA GLY A 140 4.45 -0.42 -29.14
C GLY A 140 4.63 0.11 -27.72
N PRO A 141 5.04 1.38 -27.57
CA PRO A 141 5.27 2.00 -26.27
C PRO A 141 4.08 1.80 -25.33
N TRP A 142 4.37 1.60 -24.05
CA TRP A 142 3.36 1.39 -23.03
C TRP A 142 2.45 2.62 -22.85
N THR A 143 1.17 2.35 -22.68
CA THR A 143 0.19 3.30 -22.17
C THR A 143 -0.80 2.57 -21.27
N PRO A 144 -1.39 3.25 -20.24
CA PRO A 144 -2.41 2.64 -19.40
C PRO A 144 -3.57 2.05 -20.19
N GLN A 145 -4.03 2.73 -21.24
CA GLN A 145 -5.13 2.31 -22.09
C GLN A 145 -4.80 1.01 -22.84
N LYS A 146 -3.61 0.93 -23.45
CA LYS A 146 -3.15 -0.30 -24.11
C LYS A 146 -3.09 -1.46 -23.13
N TYR A 147 -2.52 -1.23 -21.94
CA TYR A 147 -2.40 -2.23 -20.90
C TYR A 147 -3.76 -2.79 -20.48
N ILE A 148 -4.74 -1.90 -20.23
CA ILE A 148 -6.12 -2.31 -19.89
C ILE A 148 -6.75 -3.14 -21.01
N VAL A 149 -6.66 -2.66 -22.25
CA VAL A 149 -7.26 -3.35 -23.41
C VAL A 149 -6.63 -4.73 -23.62
N VAL A 150 -5.31 -4.81 -23.61
CA VAL A 150 -4.59 -6.09 -23.79
C VAL A 150 -4.97 -7.08 -22.70
N ASN A 151 -4.95 -6.66 -21.44
CA ASN A 151 -5.34 -7.55 -20.34
C ASN A 151 -6.80 -8.00 -20.44
N SER A 152 -7.70 -7.11 -20.83
CA SER A 152 -9.12 -7.44 -21.00
C SER A 152 -9.35 -8.44 -22.13
N VAL A 153 -8.76 -8.20 -23.30
CA VAL A 153 -8.95 -9.05 -24.51
C VAL A 153 -8.26 -10.40 -24.34
N MET A 154 -7.06 -10.41 -23.76
CA MET A 154 -6.23 -11.62 -23.64
C MET A 154 -6.46 -12.39 -22.35
N GLY A 155 -7.27 -11.86 -21.42
CA GLY A 155 -7.47 -12.44 -20.10
C GLY A 155 -6.20 -12.45 -19.24
N TRP A 156 -5.30 -11.48 -19.46
CA TRP A 156 -4.04 -11.38 -18.71
C TRP A 156 -4.22 -10.58 -17.43
N THR A 157 -3.34 -10.88 -16.48
CA THR A 157 -3.33 -10.24 -15.15
C THR A 157 -2.01 -9.50 -14.91
N VAL A 158 -1.95 -8.69 -13.87
CA VAL A 158 -0.71 -8.04 -13.43
C VAL A 158 0.43 -9.04 -13.23
N ASN A 159 0.13 -10.23 -12.70
CA ASN A 159 1.13 -11.27 -12.46
C ASN A 159 1.74 -11.81 -13.76
N ASP A 160 1.01 -11.83 -14.84
CA ASP A 160 1.52 -12.30 -16.13
C ASP A 160 2.63 -11.41 -16.68
N TRP A 161 2.63 -10.13 -16.32
CA TRP A 161 3.63 -9.15 -16.69
C TRP A 161 4.78 -9.03 -15.67
N SER A 162 4.65 -9.63 -14.49
CA SER A 162 5.64 -9.52 -13.42
C SER A 162 6.75 -10.57 -13.48
N GLN A 163 6.61 -11.59 -14.31
CA GLN A 163 7.56 -12.69 -14.46
C GLN A 163 8.01 -12.83 -15.93
N ALA A 164 9.32 -12.77 -16.18
CA ALA A 164 9.91 -12.81 -17.52
C ALA A 164 9.42 -14.00 -18.36
N GLY A 165 9.39 -15.20 -17.78
CA GLY A 165 8.97 -16.42 -18.47
C GLY A 165 7.50 -16.40 -18.87
N GLN A 166 6.63 -15.85 -18.04
CA GLN A 166 5.20 -15.78 -18.32
C GLN A 166 4.88 -14.67 -19.33
N ALA A 167 5.45 -13.49 -19.17
CA ALA A 167 5.27 -12.40 -20.12
C ALA A 167 5.76 -12.78 -21.53
N GLY A 168 6.96 -13.34 -21.63
CA GLY A 168 7.53 -13.78 -22.91
C GLY A 168 6.72 -14.89 -23.58
N ALA A 169 6.30 -15.90 -22.82
CA ALA A 169 5.46 -16.99 -23.34
C ALA A 169 4.12 -16.47 -23.82
N LYS A 170 3.40 -15.67 -23.02
CA LYS A 170 2.07 -15.16 -23.38
C LYS A 170 2.11 -14.24 -24.61
N VAL A 171 3.09 -13.34 -24.71
CA VAL A 171 3.25 -12.49 -25.89
C VAL A 171 3.54 -13.33 -27.15
N SER A 172 4.37 -14.37 -27.03
CA SER A 172 4.69 -15.27 -28.13
C SER A 172 3.49 -16.11 -28.57
N TYR A 173 2.68 -16.61 -27.63
CA TYR A 173 1.48 -17.38 -27.93
C TYR A 173 0.33 -16.52 -28.45
N GLY A 174 0.18 -15.29 -27.97
CA GLY A 174 -0.80 -14.33 -28.46
C GLY A 174 -0.58 -13.98 -29.95
N ARG A 175 0.66 -14.11 -30.43
CA ARG A 175 1.02 -13.93 -31.85
C ARG A 175 0.51 -15.06 -32.74
N LEU A 176 0.27 -16.26 -32.21
CA LEU A 176 -0.16 -17.45 -32.97
C LEU A 176 -1.69 -17.57 -33.03
N GLY A 177 -2.42 -16.72 -32.35
CA GLY A 177 -3.89 -16.72 -32.30
C GLY A 177 -4.58 -15.79 -33.30
N PHE A 178 -3.83 -15.21 -34.26
CA PHE A 178 -4.37 -14.38 -35.36
C PHE A 178 -4.01 -14.97 -36.69
#